data_ce02cf10cd9842f7b8ecfa8cd138a2b7
#
_entry.id   ce02cf10cd9842f7b8ecfa8cd138a2b7
#
_cell.length_a   1.000
_cell.length_b   1.000
_cell.length_c   1.000
_cell.angle_alpha   90.00
_cell.angle_beta   90.00
_cell.angle_gamma   90.00
#
_symmetry.space_group_name_H-M   'P 1'
#
loop_
_entity.id
_entity.type
_entity.pdbx_description
1 polymer ?
#
loop_
_entity_poly.entity_id
_entity_poly.type
_entity_poly.pdbx_seq_one_letter_code
_entity_poly.pdbx_strand_id
1 'polypeptide(L)'
;MYIKRHMEMPVMALNQQYPVLLITGPRQVGKTTMLEHLIKTEGRGRRKVSLDDLMERELAKTDPKMFFQLHQPPLLIDEVQYAPELFPYIKILADTRRQPGDFWLTGSQMFKMMEGVQESLAGRVALLSMPPLSQSEIMGEPENTPFSLELSALADREKHRTILDTPEVFLHIFRGGMPTLVSGAYQDANIFYSSYIDTYLERDVRRLSNGIDSLKFLRFLRASAARASQQVNYKGISDDAEIDQATAKSWLRVLEALGVIFLLYPYSNNVLKRTVSTPKLYFYDTGLVCYLTRWSSAETAMEGAMSGALLENYAVSEIIKTYQNAGQEPYLYYYRDKDAREIDLILERDGKLFPVEIKKMASPPRKLTKVFELIEKSPLQRGAGAVLCMADKLSAFDQDNLIIPISLI
;
A
#
# COMPACT_ATOMS: atom_id res chain seq x y z
N MET A 1 -15.17 13.75 -9.63
CA MET A 1 -15.48 14.06 -8.21
C MET A 1 -14.26 13.69 -7.38
N TYR A 2 -13.81 14.53 -6.41
CA TYR A 2 -12.72 14.21 -5.51
C TYR A 2 -13.21 13.23 -4.42
N ILE A 3 -12.46 12.15 -4.19
CA ILE A 3 -12.71 11.23 -3.08
C ILE A 3 -11.74 11.64 -1.96
N LYS A 4 -12.29 11.99 -0.80
CA LYS A 4 -11.51 12.43 0.35
C LYS A 4 -10.51 11.34 0.77
N ARG A 5 -9.25 11.74 0.98
CA ARG A 5 -8.21 10.81 1.43
C ARG A 5 -8.03 10.92 2.94
N HIS A 6 -7.96 9.79 3.61
CA HIS A 6 -7.67 9.77 5.04
C HIS A 6 -6.27 10.29 5.37
N MET A 7 -5.34 10.17 4.42
CA MET A 7 -3.97 10.70 4.55
C MET A 7 -3.91 12.24 4.64
N GLU A 8 -4.98 12.96 4.32
CA GLU A 8 -5.03 14.42 4.47
C GLU A 8 -4.71 14.87 5.90
N MET A 9 -5.24 14.16 6.90
CA MET A 9 -5.01 14.50 8.32
C MET A 9 -3.52 14.38 8.71
N PRO A 10 -2.81 13.24 8.53
CA PRO A 10 -1.40 13.16 8.85
C PRO A 10 -0.53 14.09 7.99
N VAL A 11 -0.88 14.35 6.74
CA VAL A 11 -0.18 15.35 5.91
C VAL A 11 -0.24 16.72 6.55
N MET A 12 -1.42 17.17 6.97
CA MET A 12 -1.58 18.49 7.61
C MET A 12 -0.93 18.57 8.99
N ALA A 13 -0.95 17.49 9.77
CA ALA A 13 -0.28 17.41 11.06
C ALA A 13 1.25 17.49 10.91
N LEU A 14 1.82 16.76 9.95
CA LEU A 14 3.25 16.77 9.66
C LEU A 14 3.71 18.09 9.00
N ASN A 15 2.82 18.74 8.24
CA ASN A 15 3.06 20.06 7.67
C ASN A 15 3.39 21.15 8.71
N GLN A 16 2.94 20.96 9.95
CA GLN A 16 3.25 21.88 11.04
C GLN A 16 4.61 21.58 11.73
N GLN A 17 5.25 20.46 11.39
CA GLN A 17 6.43 19.96 12.10
C GLN A 17 7.67 19.90 11.20
N TYR A 18 7.49 19.49 9.95
CA TYR A 18 8.58 19.24 9.01
C TYR A 18 8.64 20.30 7.92
N PRO A 19 9.84 20.83 7.57
CA PRO A 19 9.97 21.78 6.47
C PRO A 19 9.68 21.13 5.11
N VAL A 20 9.87 19.81 4.98
CA VAL A 20 9.66 19.07 3.73
C VAL A 20 8.71 17.89 3.97
N LEU A 21 7.69 17.77 3.16
CA LEU A 21 6.85 16.56 3.07
C LEU A 21 7.10 15.90 1.72
N LEU A 22 7.32 14.59 1.72
CA LEU A 22 7.44 13.80 0.50
C LEU A 22 6.36 12.72 0.48
N ILE A 23 5.44 12.85 -0.49
CA ILE A 23 4.36 11.87 -0.71
C ILE A 23 4.76 10.95 -1.85
N THR A 24 4.98 9.69 -1.54
CA THR A 24 5.30 8.63 -2.51
C THR A 24 4.10 7.71 -2.75
N GLY A 25 4.26 6.73 -3.59
CA GLY A 25 3.25 5.69 -3.86
C GLY A 25 3.00 5.45 -5.34
N PRO A 26 2.17 4.46 -5.71
CA PRO A 26 1.91 4.08 -7.10
C PRO A 26 1.45 5.26 -7.96
N ARG A 27 1.61 5.12 -9.26
CA ARG A 27 1.00 6.08 -10.20
C ARG A 27 -0.52 6.02 -10.13
N GLN A 28 -1.16 7.14 -10.42
CA GLN A 28 -2.63 7.28 -10.50
C GLN A 28 -3.41 7.04 -9.19
N VAL A 29 -2.74 6.94 -8.03
CA VAL A 29 -3.42 6.86 -6.72
C VAL A 29 -3.93 8.21 -6.19
N GLY A 30 -3.67 9.31 -6.92
CA GLY A 30 -4.22 10.64 -6.59
C GLY A 30 -3.34 11.51 -5.69
N LYS A 31 -2.01 11.28 -5.61
CA LYS A 31 -1.07 12.08 -4.80
C LYS A 31 -1.19 13.58 -5.07
N THR A 32 -1.00 13.98 -6.32
CA THR A 32 -1.08 15.37 -6.74
C THR A 32 -2.46 15.96 -6.52
N THR A 33 -3.52 15.19 -6.83
CA THR A 33 -4.92 15.60 -6.64
C THR A 33 -5.24 15.89 -5.18
N MET A 34 -4.78 15.04 -4.24
CA MET A 34 -4.94 15.27 -2.80
C MET A 34 -4.21 16.55 -2.36
N LEU A 35 -2.96 16.73 -2.78
CA LEU A 35 -2.20 17.92 -2.41
C LEU A 35 -2.79 19.20 -3.02
N GLU A 36 -3.28 19.17 -4.26
CA GLU A 36 -4.02 20.30 -4.86
C GLU A 36 -5.32 20.62 -4.12
N HIS A 37 -6.00 19.58 -3.61
CA HIS A 37 -7.17 19.78 -2.75
C HIS A 37 -6.77 20.49 -1.45
N LEU A 38 -5.70 20.05 -0.80
CA LEU A 38 -5.20 20.64 0.44
C LEU A 38 -4.68 22.08 0.25
N ILE A 39 -4.05 22.42 -0.89
CA ILE A 39 -3.62 23.78 -1.20
C ILE A 39 -4.78 24.77 -1.12
N LYS A 40 -5.97 24.38 -1.58
CA LYS A 40 -7.16 25.24 -1.56
C LYS A 40 -7.66 25.53 -0.14
N THR A 41 -7.40 24.63 0.80
CA THR A 41 -7.85 24.74 2.20
C THR A 41 -6.77 25.24 3.14
N GLU A 42 -5.48 25.11 2.79
CA GLU A 42 -4.33 25.52 3.61
C GLU A 42 -4.24 27.04 3.80
N GLY A 43 -4.63 27.82 2.80
CA GLY A 43 -4.62 29.29 2.85
C GLY A 43 -3.24 29.96 2.83
N ARG A 44 -2.13 29.20 2.62
CA ARG A 44 -0.74 29.72 2.63
C ARG A 44 -0.27 30.27 1.28
N GLY A 45 -1.08 30.20 0.25
CA GLY A 45 -0.71 30.65 -1.11
C GLY A 45 0.36 29.79 -1.76
N ARG A 46 0.44 28.50 -1.40
CA ARG A 46 1.38 27.52 -1.98
C ARG A 46 1.23 27.44 -3.48
N ARG A 47 2.34 27.57 -4.20
CA ARG A 47 2.39 27.38 -5.66
C ARG A 47 2.67 25.91 -5.98
N LYS A 48 2.26 25.49 -7.17
CA LYS A 48 2.57 24.18 -7.74
C LYS A 48 3.46 24.35 -8.95
N VAL A 49 4.50 23.54 -9.05
CA VAL A 49 5.32 23.33 -10.26
C VAL A 49 5.35 21.83 -10.54
N SER A 50 5.13 21.44 -11.80
CA SER A 50 5.24 20.04 -12.22
C SER A 50 6.47 19.84 -13.09
N LEU A 51 7.31 18.89 -12.72
CA LEU A 51 8.46 18.50 -13.52
C LEU A 51 8.09 17.53 -14.67
N ASP A 52 6.80 17.33 -14.93
CA ASP A 52 6.31 16.79 -16.21
C ASP A 52 6.43 17.84 -17.33
N ASP A 53 6.39 19.15 -16.99
CA ASP A 53 6.75 20.20 -17.93
C ASP A 53 8.25 20.15 -18.24
N LEU A 54 8.56 20.10 -19.52
CA LEU A 54 9.94 19.93 -20.00
C LEU A 54 10.81 21.15 -19.73
N MET A 55 10.23 22.36 -19.77
CA MET A 55 10.96 23.61 -19.52
C MET A 55 11.31 23.75 -18.04
N GLU A 56 10.33 23.48 -17.17
CA GLU A 56 10.54 23.49 -15.72
C GLU A 56 11.54 22.40 -15.29
N ARG A 57 11.45 21.21 -15.89
CA ARG A 57 12.39 20.13 -15.65
C ARG A 57 13.81 20.48 -16.08
N GLU A 58 13.98 21.06 -17.26
CA GLU A 58 15.30 21.46 -17.75
C GLU A 58 15.92 22.54 -16.87
N LEU A 59 15.14 23.57 -16.50
CA LEU A 59 15.58 24.60 -15.56
C LEU A 59 15.97 24.01 -14.22
N ALA A 60 15.14 23.10 -13.66
CA ALA A 60 15.40 22.44 -12.39
C ALA A 60 16.70 21.63 -12.37
N LYS A 61 17.10 21.06 -13.53
CA LYS A 61 18.35 20.29 -13.67
C LYS A 61 19.57 21.17 -13.91
N THR A 62 19.44 22.14 -14.83
CA THR A 62 20.59 22.93 -15.29
C THR A 62 20.91 24.12 -14.39
N ASP A 63 19.90 24.76 -13.80
CA ASP A 63 20.05 25.87 -12.87
C ASP A 63 19.04 25.80 -11.70
N PRO A 64 19.24 24.89 -10.72
CA PRO A 64 18.41 24.80 -9.54
C PRO A 64 18.29 26.10 -8.74
N LYS A 65 19.33 26.94 -8.79
CA LYS A 65 19.32 28.23 -8.08
C LYS A 65 18.31 29.20 -8.72
N MET A 66 18.32 29.30 -10.05
CA MET A 66 17.35 30.11 -10.78
C MET A 66 15.94 29.55 -10.62
N PHE A 67 15.78 28.22 -10.65
CA PHE A 67 14.49 27.56 -10.38
C PHE A 67 13.88 28.05 -9.06
N PHE A 68 14.63 28.06 -7.95
CA PHE A 68 14.13 28.57 -6.67
C PHE A 68 14.06 30.10 -6.56
N GLN A 69 14.69 30.85 -7.42
CA GLN A 69 14.44 32.29 -7.52
C GLN A 69 13.07 32.58 -8.14
N LEU A 70 12.65 31.79 -9.12
CA LEU A 70 11.35 31.92 -9.78
C LEU A 70 10.22 31.27 -8.95
N HIS A 71 10.50 30.19 -8.26
CA HIS A 71 9.55 29.38 -7.51
C HIS A 71 9.84 29.40 -6.01
N GLN A 72 9.41 30.47 -5.34
CA GLN A 72 9.61 30.63 -3.90
C GLN A 72 8.68 29.73 -3.06
N PRO A 73 9.16 29.19 -1.92
CA PRO A 73 8.31 28.52 -0.94
C PRO A 73 7.23 29.46 -0.35
N PRO A 74 6.06 28.93 0.06
CA PRO A 74 5.70 27.49 0.10
C PRO A 74 5.41 26.94 -1.30
N LEU A 75 5.99 25.79 -1.60
CA LEU A 75 6.01 25.22 -2.95
C LEU A 75 5.63 23.72 -2.96
N LEU A 76 4.79 23.30 -3.91
CA LEU A 76 4.58 21.91 -4.29
C LEU A 76 5.38 21.63 -5.57
N ILE A 77 6.32 20.69 -5.50
CA ILE A 77 7.07 20.19 -6.65
C ILE A 77 6.55 18.78 -6.97
N ASP A 78 5.87 18.67 -8.09
CA ASP A 78 5.28 17.41 -8.55
C ASP A 78 6.29 16.63 -9.42
N GLU A 79 6.36 15.29 -9.22
CA GLU A 79 7.28 14.37 -9.91
C GLU A 79 8.76 14.73 -9.71
N VAL A 80 9.16 15.04 -8.46
CA VAL A 80 10.52 15.54 -8.11
C VAL A 80 11.65 14.59 -8.52
N GLN A 81 11.39 13.29 -8.73
CA GLN A 81 12.38 12.33 -9.21
C GLN A 81 12.96 12.67 -10.59
N TYR A 82 12.36 13.59 -11.33
CA TYR A 82 12.90 14.03 -12.61
C TYR A 82 14.04 15.05 -12.50
N ALA A 83 14.22 15.69 -11.35
CA ALA A 83 15.31 16.62 -11.10
C ALA A 83 15.88 16.46 -9.66
N PRO A 84 16.63 15.38 -9.38
CA PRO A 84 17.25 15.14 -8.09
C PRO A 84 18.26 16.26 -7.71
N GLU A 85 18.72 17.03 -8.65
CA GLU A 85 19.58 18.21 -8.47
C GLU A 85 18.94 19.26 -7.57
N LEU A 86 17.62 19.25 -7.38
CA LEU A 86 16.92 20.16 -6.47
C LEU A 86 17.14 19.82 -4.98
N PHE A 87 17.41 18.57 -4.62
CA PHE A 87 17.48 18.17 -3.20
C PHE A 87 18.53 18.92 -2.37
N PRO A 88 19.76 19.16 -2.85
CA PRO A 88 20.74 19.98 -2.11
C PRO A 88 20.26 21.42 -1.86
N TYR A 89 19.54 22.02 -2.81
CA TYR A 89 19.00 23.36 -2.68
C TYR A 89 17.80 23.42 -1.74
N ILE A 90 16.90 22.42 -1.79
CA ILE A 90 15.81 22.27 -0.82
C ILE A 90 16.37 22.18 0.59
N LYS A 91 17.46 21.40 0.81
CA LYS A 91 18.16 21.33 2.08
C LYS A 91 18.62 22.70 2.57
N ILE A 92 19.33 23.45 1.73
CA ILE A 92 19.85 24.79 2.07
C ILE A 92 18.68 25.72 2.44
N LEU A 93 17.60 25.72 1.66
CA LEU A 93 16.45 26.56 1.92
C LEU A 93 15.71 26.14 3.20
N ALA A 94 15.53 24.85 3.44
CA ALA A 94 14.92 24.34 4.67
C ALA A 94 15.73 24.73 5.92
N ASP A 95 17.07 24.65 5.85
CA ASP A 95 17.96 25.03 6.96
C ASP A 95 18.00 26.55 7.22
N THR A 96 17.90 27.34 6.14
CA THR A 96 17.96 28.81 6.24
C THR A 96 16.64 29.39 6.71
N ARG A 97 15.52 28.92 6.12
CA ARG A 97 14.18 29.46 6.40
C ARG A 97 13.59 28.90 7.69
N ARG A 98 13.85 27.64 7.99
CA ARG A 98 13.34 26.91 9.17
C ARG A 98 11.83 27.01 9.34
N GLN A 99 11.10 27.03 8.21
CA GLN A 99 9.64 27.14 8.22
C GLN A 99 9.03 25.75 7.94
N PRO A 100 8.20 25.21 8.85
CA PRO A 100 7.47 23.98 8.59
C PRO A 100 6.57 24.13 7.36
N GLY A 101 6.48 23.06 6.59
CA GLY A 101 5.63 22.99 5.41
C GLY A 101 6.08 23.84 4.22
N ASP A 102 7.33 24.28 4.15
CA ASP A 102 7.81 25.06 2.99
C ASP A 102 7.77 24.27 1.69
N PHE A 103 8.05 22.96 1.74
CA PHE A 103 8.11 22.12 0.56
C PHE A 103 7.18 20.90 0.65
N TRP A 104 6.32 20.75 -0.33
CA TRP A 104 5.60 19.51 -0.60
C TRP A 104 6.18 18.90 -1.87
N LEU A 105 6.54 17.63 -1.80
CA LEU A 105 7.14 16.90 -2.91
C LEU A 105 6.28 15.69 -3.22
N THR A 106 6.10 15.38 -4.50
CA THR A 106 5.52 14.10 -4.92
C THR A 106 6.49 13.34 -5.79
N GLY A 107 6.35 12.02 -5.78
CA GLY A 107 7.06 11.15 -6.68
C GLY A 107 6.52 9.73 -6.70
N SER A 108 6.66 9.08 -7.85
CA SER A 108 6.22 7.69 -8.04
C SER A 108 7.35 6.67 -8.00
N GLN A 109 8.63 7.10 -8.02
CA GLN A 109 9.80 6.24 -8.06
C GLN A 109 10.61 6.38 -6.76
N MET A 110 10.14 5.70 -5.69
CA MET A 110 10.76 5.80 -4.36
C MET A 110 12.25 5.50 -4.39
N PHE A 111 12.69 4.47 -5.10
CA PHE A 111 14.09 4.01 -5.06
C PHE A 111 15.10 5.08 -5.52
N LYS A 112 14.83 5.77 -6.65
CA LYS A 112 15.72 6.84 -7.14
C LYS A 112 15.69 8.10 -6.29
N MET A 113 14.55 8.36 -5.66
CA MET A 113 14.44 9.51 -4.77
C MET A 113 15.15 9.29 -3.44
N MET A 114 15.10 8.05 -2.90
CA MET A 114 15.65 7.76 -1.58
C MET A 114 17.16 7.99 -1.50
N GLU A 115 17.94 7.75 -2.55
CA GLU A 115 19.37 8.08 -2.58
C GLU A 115 19.58 9.59 -2.34
N GLY A 116 18.96 10.44 -3.14
CA GLY A 116 19.10 11.91 -2.98
C GLY A 116 18.44 12.45 -1.70
N VAL A 117 17.34 11.86 -1.25
CA VAL A 117 16.63 12.22 -0.01
C VAL A 117 17.46 11.84 1.20
N GLN A 118 18.05 10.64 1.25
CA GLN A 118 18.90 10.20 2.37
C GLN A 118 20.15 11.05 2.52
N GLU A 119 20.78 11.42 1.41
CA GLU A 119 21.99 12.27 1.45
C GLU A 119 21.68 13.73 1.81
N SER A 120 20.58 14.28 1.29
CA SER A 120 20.32 15.71 1.38
C SER A 120 19.27 16.10 2.42
N LEU A 121 18.21 15.32 2.62
CA LEU A 121 17.02 15.71 3.41
C LEU A 121 16.87 14.95 4.74
N ALA A 122 17.88 14.15 5.14
CA ALA A 122 17.84 13.43 6.41
C ALA A 122 17.53 14.38 7.59
N GLY A 123 16.55 14.01 8.42
CA GLY A 123 16.09 14.82 9.56
C GLY A 123 15.22 16.03 9.22
N ARG A 124 14.94 16.30 7.92
CA ARG A 124 14.15 17.44 7.44
C ARG A 124 12.88 17.06 6.73
N VAL A 125 12.77 15.80 6.30
CA VAL A 125 11.66 15.30 5.50
C VAL A 125 10.79 14.34 6.30
N ALA A 126 9.46 14.54 6.23
CA ALA A 126 8.49 13.49 6.57
C ALA A 126 8.11 12.75 5.29
N LEU A 127 8.26 11.43 5.32
CA LEU A 127 7.97 10.54 4.21
C LEU A 127 6.63 9.84 4.44
N LEU A 128 5.71 9.96 3.49
CA LEU A 128 4.43 9.28 3.51
C LEU A 128 4.24 8.46 2.23
N SER A 129 3.78 7.22 2.38
CA SER A 129 3.46 6.34 1.25
C SER A 129 1.95 6.26 1.08
N MET A 130 1.43 6.80 -0.03
CA MET A 130 0.01 6.86 -0.34
C MET A 130 -0.42 5.63 -1.14
N PRO A 131 -1.23 4.73 -0.57
CA PRO A 131 -1.74 3.56 -1.27
C PRO A 131 -2.91 3.93 -2.21
N PRO A 132 -3.40 2.98 -3.05
CA PRO A 132 -4.74 3.06 -3.63
C PRO A 132 -5.80 3.31 -2.56
N LEU A 133 -7.00 3.72 -2.95
CA LEU A 133 -8.11 3.96 -2.00
C LEU A 133 -8.35 2.72 -1.13
N SER A 134 -8.56 2.98 0.16
CA SER A 134 -9.07 1.96 1.08
C SER A 134 -10.58 1.81 0.96
N GLN A 135 -11.11 0.70 1.46
CA GLN A 135 -12.55 0.46 1.52
C GLN A 135 -13.27 1.59 2.26
N SER A 136 -12.73 2.03 3.40
CA SER A 136 -13.31 3.11 4.19
C SER A 136 -13.30 4.45 3.45
N GLU A 137 -12.27 4.77 2.66
CA GLU A 137 -12.27 5.95 1.78
C GLU A 137 -13.32 5.82 0.67
N ILE A 138 -13.49 4.64 0.07
CA ILE A 138 -14.51 4.37 -0.97
C ILE A 138 -15.92 4.52 -0.42
N MET A 139 -16.16 4.06 0.79
CA MET A 139 -17.45 4.19 1.50
C MET A 139 -17.70 5.60 2.03
N GLY A 140 -16.71 6.50 1.95
CA GLY A 140 -16.83 7.88 2.41
C GLY A 140 -16.81 8.04 3.92
N GLU A 141 -16.18 7.12 4.63
CA GLU A 141 -16.02 7.22 6.07
C GLU A 141 -15.18 8.45 6.45
N PRO A 142 -15.57 9.21 7.48
CA PRO A 142 -14.94 10.50 7.77
C PRO A 142 -13.53 10.38 8.35
N GLU A 143 -13.24 9.30 9.07
CA GLU A 143 -12.01 9.13 9.83
C GLU A 143 -11.38 7.77 9.61
N ASN A 144 -10.06 7.72 9.75
CA ASN A 144 -9.27 6.51 9.71
C ASN A 144 -8.58 6.29 11.04
N THR A 145 -8.76 5.10 11.60
CA THR A 145 -7.94 4.59 12.70
C THR A 145 -7.21 3.33 12.26
N PRO A 146 -5.93 3.14 12.61
CA PRO A 146 -5.24 1.90 12.32
C PRO A 146 -6.00 0.69 12.85
N PHE A 147 -6.05 -0.38 12.06
CA PHE A 147 -6.75 -1.60 12.47
C PHE A 147 -6.10 -2.20 13.72
N SER A 148 -6.92 -2.57 14.68
CA SER A 148 -6.49 -3.25 15.91
C SER A 148 -7.55 -4.26 16.35
N LEU A 149 -7.15 -5.21 17.21
CA LEU A 149 -8.03 -6.21 17.80
C LEU A 149 -8.58 -5.77 19.17
N GLU A 150 -8.56 -4.46 19.44
CA GLU A 150 -9.18 -3.89 20.62
C GLU A 150 -10.71 -3.89 20.47
N LEU A 151 -11.40 -4.56 21.39
CA LEU A 151 -12.85 -4.75 21.33
C LEU A 151 -13.62 -3.42 21.30
N SER A 152 -13.14 -2.41 22.04
CA SER A 152 -13.74 -1.07 22.05
C SER A 152 -13.68 -0.39 20.69
N ALA A 153 -12.54 -0.47 20.01
CA ALA A 153 -12.34 0.10 18.68
C ALA A 153 -13.17 -0.63 17.61
N LEU A 154 -13.25 -1.97 17.69
CA LEU A 154 -14.07 -2.78 16.79
C LEU A 154 -15.57 -2.53 16.99
N ALA A 155 -16.03 -2.42 18.25
CA ALA A 155 -17.42 -2.12 18.56
C ALA A 155 -17.82 -0.70 18.13
N ASP A 156 -16.90 0.25 18.16
CA ASP A 156 -17.13 1.59 17.63
C ASP A 156 -17.23 1.60 16.11
N ARG A 157 -16.35 0.88 15.42
CA ARG A 157 -16.45 0.69 13.96
C ARG A 157 -17.78 0.04 13.57
N GLU A 158 -18.22 -0.99 14.27
CA GLU A 158 -19.50 -1.68 13.99
C GLU A 158 -20.72 -0.75 14.06
N LYS A 159 -20.70 0.25 14.96
CA LYS A 159 -21.78 1.25 15.05
C LYS A 159 -21.87 2.19 13.86
N HIS A 160 -20.73 2.46 13.22
CA HIS A 160 -20.63 3.49 12.19
C HIS A 160 -20.45 2.93 10.78
N ARG A 161 -20.11 1.64 10.64
CA ARG A 161 -19.84 1.00 9.36
C ARG A 161 -20.98 0.08 8.91
N THR A 162 -21.20 0.06 7.62
CA THR A 162 -22.06 -0.94 6.99
C THR A 162 -21.32 -2.26 6.88
N ILE A 163 -21.92 -3.32 7.40
CA ILE A 163 -21.41 -4.68 7.19
C ILE A 163 -21.81 -5.12 5.80
N LEU A 164 -20.81 -5.42 4.97
CA LEU A 164 -21.00 -5.87 3.60
C LEU A 164 -21.17 -7.39 3.56
N ASP A 165 -22.04 -7.86 2.69
CA ASP A 165 -22.19 -9.29 2.41
C ASP A 165 -21.05 -9.80 1.49
N THR A 166 -21.02 -11.12 1.25
CA THR A 166 -19.95 -11.73 0.43
C THR A 166 -19.91 -11.19 -1.01
N PRO A 167 -21.03 -11.09 -1.75
CA PRO A 167 -21.05 -10.45 -3.07
C PRO A 167 -20.53 -9.00 -3.07
N GLU A 168 -20.93 -8.20 -2.09
CA GLU A 168 -20.48 -6.79 -1.98
C GLU A 168 -18.96 -6.69 -1.74
N VAL A 169 -18.41 -7.51 -0.83
CA VAL A 169 -16.95 -7.58 -0.61
C VAL A 169 -16.23 -7.99 -1.90
N PHE A 170 -16.74 -8.99 -2.62
CA PHE A 170 -16.12 -9.41 -3.88
C PHE A 170 -16.30 -8.40 -5.01
N LEU A 171 -17.33 -7.58 -4.98
CA LEU A 171 -17.44 -6.43 -5.89
C LEU A 171 -16.32 -5.42 -5.64
N HIS A 172 -15.99 -5.14 -4.37
CA HIS A 172 -14.85 -4.27 -4.02
C HIS A 172 -13.51 -4.90 -4.40
N ILE A 173 -13.32 -6.19 -4.14
CA ILE A 173 -12.11 -6.93 -4.54
C ILE A 173 -11.91 -6.86 -6.06
N PHE A 174 -12.97 -7.09 -6.84
CA PHE A 174 -12.92 -7.07 -8.30
C PHE A 174 -12.68 -5.67 -8.88
N ARG A 175 -13.30 -4.65 -8.30
CA ARG A 175 -13.18 -3.25 -8.74
C ARG A 175 -11.81 -2.65 -8.39
N GLY A 176 -11.23 -3.03 -7.26
CA GLY A 176 -10.01 -2.44 -6.72
C GLY A 176 -10.21 -1.04 -6.14
N GLY A 177 -9.08 -0.41 -5.81
CA GLY A 177 -9.01 0.91 -5.16
C GLY A 177 -8.42 2.02 -6.03
N MET A 178 -8.35 1.88 -7.36
CA MET A 178 -7.82 2.93 -8.23
C MET A 178 -8.83 4.07 -8.36
N PRO A 179 -8.47 5.32 -7.96
CA PRO A 179 -9.42 6.44 -7.87
C PRO A 179 -10.21 6.72 -9.14
N THR A 180 -9.59 6.55 -10.30
CA THR A 180 -10.22 6.81 -11.61
C THR A 180 -11.33 5.81 -11.91
N LEU A 181 -11.17 4.54 -11.51
CA LEU A 181 -12.20 3.51 -11.63
C LEU A 181 -13.30 3.70 -10.57
N VAL A 182 -12.90 3.96 -9.32
CA VAL A 182 -13.85 4.14 -8.22
C VAL A 182 -14.75 5.36 -8.44
N SER A 183 -14.19 6.48 -8.93
CA SER A 183 -14.96 7.69 -9.23
C SER A 183 -15.90 7.57 -10.45
N GLY A 184 -15.78 6.49 -11.23
CA GLY A 184 -16.53 6.29 -12.46
C GLY A 184 -16.05 7.14 -13.64
N ALA A 185 -14.88 7.80 -13.52
CA ALA A 185 -14.29 8.56 -14.63
C ALA A 185 -13.89 7.64 -15.80
N TYR A 186 -13.45 6.42 -15.48
CA TYR A 186 -13.29 5.32 -16.44
C TYR A 186 -14.22 4.19 -16.04
N GLN A 187 -14.97 3.65 -17.02
CA GLN A 187 -15.94 2.58 -16.79
C GLN A 187 -15.39 1.19 -17.08
N ASP A 188 -14.44 1.10 -18.01
CA ASP A 188 -13.84 -0.19 -18.43
C ASP A 188 -12.52 -0.42 -17.68
N ALA A 189 -12.58 -1.32 -16.68
CA ALA A 189 -11.42 -1.71 -15.89
C ALA A 189 -10.36 -2.45 -16.73
N ASN A 190 -10.77 -3.19 -17.79
CA ASN A 190 -9.82 -3.91 -18.64
C ASN A 190 -8.96 -2.93 -19.44
N ILE A 191 -9.60 -1.92 -20.04
CA ILE A 191 -8.87 -0.86 -20.77
C ILE A 191 -7.97 -0.08 -19.82
N PHE A 192 -8.48 0.24 -18.62
CA PHE A 192 -7.70 0.95 -17.62
C PHE A 192 -6.44 0.18 -17.21
N TYR A 193 -6.58 -1.09 -16.77
CA TYR A 193 -5.43 -1.86 -16.29
C TYR A 193 -4.46 -2.25 -17.43
N SER A 194 -4.96 -2.52 -18.65
CA SER A 194 -4.07 -2.70 -19.82
C SER A 194 -3.21 -1.46 -20.02
N SER A 195 -3.84 -0.29 -20.13
CA SER A 195 -3.12 0.97 -20.33
C SER A 195 -2.18 1.29 -19.15
N TYR A 196 -2.58 0.99 -17.91
CA TYR A 196 -1.75 1.19 -16.72
C TYR A 196 -0.47 0.35 -16.77
N ILE A 197 -0.56 -0.91 -17.20
CA ILE A 197 0.60 -1.80 -17.35
C ILE A 197 1.50 -1.29 -18.46
N ASP A 198 0.96 -1.05 -19.66
CA ASP A 198 1.74 -0.72 -20.85
C ASP A 198 2.39 0.67 -20.75
N THR A 199 1.68 1.65 -20.20
CA THR A 199 2.16 3.03 -20.17
C THR A 199 2.97 3.39 -18.92
N TYR A 200 2.70 2.77 -17.78
CA TYR A 200 3.32 3.11 -16.51
C TYR A 200 4.24 2.03 -15.97
N LEU A 201 3.72 0.84 -15.71
CA LEU A 201 4.51 -0.21 -15.05
C LEU A 201 5.68 -0.63 -15.92
N GLU A 202 5.44 -0.94 -17.18
CA GLU A 202 6.51 -1.35 -18.10
C GLU A 202 7.57 -0.26 -18.28
N ARG A 203 7.15 1.00 -18.46
CA ARG A 203 8.07 2.13 -18.58
C ARG A 203 8.92 2.33 -17.33
N ASP A 204 8.32 2.25 -16.15
CA ASP A 204 9.04 2.49 -14.90
C ASP A 204 9.98 1.32 -14.58
N VAL A 205 9.57 0.08 -14.87
CA VAL A 205 10.45 -1.09 -14.74
C VAL A 205 11.60 -1.05 -15.77
N ARG A 206 11.36 -0.64 -17.04
CA ARG A 206 12.43 -0.43 -18.02
C ARG A 206 13.49 0.58 -17.59
N ARG A 207 13.09 1.62 -16.88
CA ARG A 207 14.03 2.65 -16.37
C ARG A 207 14.87 2.16 -15.20
N LEU A 208 14.39 1.17 -14.47
CA LEU A 208 15.03 0.63 -13.26
C LEU A 208 15.77 -0.69 -13.53
N SER A 209 15.51 -1.34 -14.66
CA SER A 209 16.19 -2.56 -15.09
C SER A 209 16.67 -2.43 -16.54
N ASN A 210 17.88 -2.91 -16.83
CA ASN A 210 18.50 -2.82 -18.16
C ASN A 210 17.81 -3.76 -19.17
N GLY A 211 16.88 -3.21 -19.95
CA GLY A 211 16.18 -3.90 -21.03
C GLY A 211 15.05 -4.83 -20.54
N ILE A 212 13.85 -4.65 -21.08
CA ILE A 212 12.68 -5.48 -20.78
C ILE A 212 12.03 -5.92 -22.07
N ASP A 213 11.78 -7.21 -22.19
CA ASP A 213 10.83 -7.79 -23.11
C ASP A 213 9.42 -7.63 -22.53
N SER A 214 8.56 -6.84 -23.18
CA SER A 214 7.20 -6.53 -22.73
C SER A 214 6.34 -7.78 -22.54
N LEU A 215 6.50 -8.79 -23.42
CA LEU A 215 5.74 -10.03 -23.32
C LEU A 215 6.15 -10.85 -22.10
N LYS A 216 7.45 -10.97 -21.84
CA LYS A 216 7.98 -11.65 -20.64
C LYS A 216 7.59 -10.90 -19.37
N PHE A 217 7.58 -9.57 -19.40
CA PHE A 217 7.13 -8.77 -18.25
C PHE A 217 5.63 -8.98 -17.96
N LEU A 218 4.78 -9.01 -18.96
CA LEU A 218 3.36 -9.30 -18.78
C LEU A 218 3.13 -10.73 -18.24
N ARG A 219 3.88 -11.73 -18.73
CA ARG A 219 3.85 -13.10 -18.18
C ARG A 219 4.29 -13.11 -16.72
N PHE A 220 5.36 -12.40 -16.38
CA PHE A 220 5.83 -12.24 -15.02
C PHE A 220 4.77 -11.61 -14.09
N LEU A 221 4.08 -10.54 -14.53
CA LEU A 221 2.99 -9.93 -13.76
C LEU A 221 1.85 -10.93 -13.52
N ARG A 222 1.45 -11.68 -14.55
CA ARG A 222 0.40 -12.72 -14.45
C ARG A 222 0.81 -13.86 -13.52
N ALA A 223 2.04 -14.35 -13.66
CA ALA A 223 2.59 -15.40 -12.79
C ALA A 223 2.67 -14.95 -11.32
N SER A 224 3.00 -13.68 -11.08
CA SER A 224 3.02 -13.08 -9.76
C SER A 224 1.60 -12.92 -9.19
N ALA A 225 0.64 -12.41 -9.97
CA ALA A 225 -0.74 -12.24 -9.55
C ALA A 225 -1.44 -13.59 -9.24
N ALA A 226 -1.16 -14.63 -10.03
CA ALA A 226 -1.68 -15.98 -9.77
C ALA A 226 -1.15 -16.59 -8.44
N ARG A 227 -0.12 -15.98 -7.84
CA ARG A 227 0.50 -16.38 -6.56
C ARG A 227 0.26 -15.34 -5.44
N ALA A 228 -0.73 -14.46 -5.62
CA ALA A 228 -1.13 -13.53 -4.56
C ALA A 228 -1.49 -14.31 -3.27
N SER A 229 -1.12 -13.77 -2.11
CA SER A 229 -1.27 -14.39 -0.77
C SER A 229 -0.47 -15.69 -0.56
N GLN A 230 0.46 -16.02 -1.45
CA GLN A 230 1.30 -17.22 -1.33
C GLN A 230 2.76 -16.86 -1.05
N GLN A 231 3.51 -17.80 -0.48
CA GLN A 231 4.96 -17.64 -0.37
C GLN A 231 5.58 -17.47 -1.75
N VAL A 232 6.50 -16.51 -1.88
CA VAL A 232 7.17 -16.22 -3.14
C VAL A 232 7.94 -17.42 -3.65
N ASN A 233 7.54 -17.96 -4.77
CA ASN A 233 8.26 -19.00 -5.50
C ASN A 233 8.98 -18.39 -6.70
N TYR A 234 10.19 -17.88 -6.50
CA TYR A 234 10.98 -17.24 -7.56
C TYR A 234 11.19 -18.17 -8.77
N LYS A 235 11.41 -19.46 -8.54
CA LYS A 235 11.58 -20.44 -9.62
C LYS A 235 10.28 -20.58 -10.43
N GLY A 236 9.15 -20.82 -9.77
CA GLY A 236 7.88 -20.95 -10.47
C GLY A 236 7.49 -19.69 -11.25
N ILE A 237 7.75 -18.50 -10.70
CA ILE A 237 7.51 -17.23 -11.41
C ILE A 237 8.44 -17.08 -12.62
N SER A 238 9.73 -17.43 -12.48
CA SER A 238 10.70 -17.33 -13.57
C SER A 238 10.41 -18.31 -14.70
N ASP A 239 10.05 -19.55 -14.37
CA ASP A 239 9.69 -20.58 -15.33
C ASP A 239 8.45 -20.15 -16.16
N ASP A 240 7.38 -19.68 -15.50
CA ASP A 240 6.15 -19.21 -16.17
C ASP A 240 6.38 -17.96 -17.06
N ALA A 241 7.32 -17.09 -16.68
CA ALA A 241 7.63 -15.87 -17.40
C ALA A 241 8.73 -16.04 -18.45
N GLU A 242 9.35 -17.21 -18.55
CA GLU A 242 10.52 -17.49 -19.44
C GLU A 242 11.68 -16.50 -19.19
N ILE A 243 12.00 -16.25 -17.91
CA ILE A 243 13.12 -15.40 -17.47
C ILE A 243 13.98 -16.15 -16.45
N ASP A 244 15.15 -15.64 -16.12
CA ASP A 244 15.94 -16.19 -15.02
C ASP A 244 15.43 -15.73 -13.63
N GLN A 245 15.79 -16.46 -12.58
CA GLN A 245 15.34 -16.16 -11.21
C GLN A 245 15.89 -14.84 -10.68
N ALA A 246 17.07 -14.38 -11.12
CA ALA A 246 17.63 -13.10 -10.69
C ALA A 246 16.81 -11.95 -11.27
N THR A 247 16.37 -12.07 -12.52
CA THR A 247 15.44 -11.13 -13.17
C THR A 247 14.09 -11.11 -12.47
N ALA A 248 13.50 -12.27 -12.15
CA ALA A 248 12.24 -12.34 -11.42
C ALA A 248 12.35 -11.65 -10.05
N LYS A 249 13.43 -11.89 -9.31
CA LYS A 249 13.72 -11.25 -8.03
C LYS A 249 13.90 -9.73 -8.18
N SER A 250 14.61 -9.30 -9.20
CA SER A 250 14.82 -7.88 -9.48
C SER A 250 13.50 -7.17 -9.81
N TRP A 251 12.67 -7.77 -10.66
CA TRP A 251 11.38 -7.18 -11.03
C TRP A 251 10.38 -7.12 -9.88
N LEU A 252 10.35 -8.14 -8.99
CA LEU A 252 9.55 -8.07 -7.76
C LEU A 252 9.98 -6.92 -6.87
N ARG A 253 11.28 -6.69 -6.67
CA ARG A 253 11.79 -5.55 -5.89
C ARG A 253 11.39 -4.21 -6.52
N VAL A 254 11.41 -4.13 -7.85
CA VAL A 254 10.94 -2.92 -8.53
C VAL A 254 9.44 -2.70 -8.33
N LEU A 255 8.61 -3.74 -8.45
CA LEU A 255 7.16 -3.62 -8.18
C LEU A 255 6.88 -3.21 -6.73
N GLU A 256 7.66 -3.73 -5.77
CA GLU A 256 7.57 -3.33 -4.36
C GLU A 256 7.95 -1.85 -4.19
N ALA A 257 9.06 -1.41 -4.79
CA ALA A 257 9.50 -0.02 -4.76
C ALA A 257 8.53 0.96 -5.46
N LEU A 258 7.76 0.48 -6.45
CA LEU A 258 6.68 1.23 -7.10
C LEU A 258 5.36 1.22 -6.29
N GLY A 259 5.30 0.47 -5.19
CA GLY A 259 4.11 0.33 -4.36
C GLY A 259 2.97 -0.45 -5.02
N VAL A 260 3.27 -1.30 -6.03
CA VAL A 260 2.29 -2.17 -6.69
C VAL A 260 2.02 -3.41 -5.84
N ILE A 261 3.08 -3.95 -5.26
CA ILE A 261 3.08 -5.10 -4.36
C ILE A 261 3.72 -4.74 -3.03
N PHE A 262 3.52 -5.60 -2.04
CA PHE A 262 4.33 -5.64 -0.82
C PHE A 262 4.62 -7.08 -0.44
N LEU A 263 5.69 -7.26 0.33
CA LEU A 263 6.13 -8.57 0.80
C LEU A 263 5.89 -8.68 2.31
N LEU A 264 5.06 -9.63 2.72
CA LEU A 264 4.82 -9.92 4.12
C LEU A 264 5.79 -11.00 4.59
N TYR A 265 6.68 -10.64 5.51
CA TYR A 265 7.71 -11.54 6.01
C TYR A 265 7.19 -12.43 7.15
N PRO A 266 7.75 -13.63 7.34
CA PRO A 266 7.33 -14.48 8.45
C PRO A 266 7.82 -13.93 9.79
N TYR A 267 7.00 -14.08 10.82
CA TYR A 267 7.40 -13.81 12.20
C TYR A 267 8.48 -14.79 12.64
N SER A 268 9.52 -14.28 13.26
CA SER A 268 10.56 -15.08 13.93
C SER A 268 11.05 -14.32 15.17
N ASN A 269 11.32 -15.03 16.24
CA ASN A 269 11.95 -14.46 17.43
C ASN A 269 13.32 -13.85 17.15
N ASN A 270 14.01 -14.33 16.12
CA ASN A 270 15.26 -13.77 15.64
C ASN A 270 14.99 -12.79 14.49
N VAL A 271 15.21 -11.49 14.75
CA VAL A 271 14.97 -10.40 13.78
C VAL A 271 15.72 -10.63 12.46
N LEU A 272 16.97 -11.12 12.50
CA LEU A 272 17.74 -11.42 11.29
C LEU A 272 17.10 -12.53 10.45
N LYS A 273 16.47 -13.53 11.09
CA LYS A 273 15.75 -14.58 10.37
C LYS A 273 14.47 -14.08 9.70
N ARG A 274 13.82 -13.03 10.23
CA ARG A 274 12.64 -12.42 9.57
C ARG A 274 12.99 -11.95 8.15
N THR A 275 14.14 -11.32 7.97
CA THR A 275 14.53 -10.71 6.69
C THR A 275 15.07 -11.68 5.64
N VAL A 276 15.54 -12.86 6.03
CA VAL A 276 16.11 -13.86 5.11
C VAL A 276 15.14 -15.00 4.76
N SER A 277 13.99 -15.06 5.42
CA SER A 277 12.96 -16.07 5.18
C SER A 277 12.08 -15.69 3.99
N THR A 278 11.44 -16.70 3.37
CA THR A 278 10.59 -16.49 2.20
C THR A 278 9.34 -15.69 2.58
N PRO A 279 9.10 -14.50 1.99
CA PRO A 279 7.90 -13.72 2.24
C PRO A 279 6.69 -14.27 1.48
N LYS A 280 5.47 -13.85 1.89
CA LYS A 280 4.26 -13.92 1.07
C LYS A 280 4.13 -12.69 0.18
N LEU A 281 3.57 -12.87 -1.02
CA LEU A 281 3.36 -11.81 -2.00
C LEU A 281 1.93 -11.28 -1.92
N TYR A 282 1.77 -9.97 -1.81
CA TYR A 282 0.47 -9.29 -1.85
C TYR A 282 0.49 -8.10 -2.81
N PHE A 283 -0.66 -7.79 -3.38
CA PHE A 283 -0.87 -6.60 -4.18
C PHE A 283 -1.66 -5.56 -3.37
N TYR A 284 -1.30 -4.29 -3.52
CA TYR A 284 -2.08 -3.20 -2.91
C TYR A 284 -3.45 -3.01 -3.56
N ASP A 285 -3.57 -3.36 -4.85
CA ASP A 285 -4.81 -3.25 -5.61
C ASP A 285 -5.29 -4.63 -6.09
N THR A 286 -6.41 -5.09 -5.54
CA THR A 286 -7.00 -6.39 -5.88
C THR A 286 -7.66 -6.40 -7.26
N GLY A 287 -8.10 -5.26 -7.77
CA GLY A 287 -8.62 -5.14 -9.13
C GLY A 287 -7.54 -5.43 -10.18
N LEU A 288 -6.30 -4.99 -9.93
CA LEU A 288 -5.16 -5.38 -10.78
C LEU A 288 -4.92 -6.89 -10.75
N VAL A 289 -5.05 -7.54 -9.58
CA VAL A 289 -4.94 -9.02 -9.48
C VAL A 289 -6.03 -9.68 -10.31
N CYS A 290 -7.29 -9.26 -10.16
CA CYS A 290 -8.42 -9.80 -10.92
C CYS A 290 -8.22 -9.65 -12.43
N TYR A 291 -7.75 -8.48 -12.88
CA TYR A 291 -7.42 -8.23 -14.28
C TYR A 291 -6.32 -9.17 -14.81
N LEU A 292 -5.20 -9.28 -14.09
CA LEU A 292 -4.05 -10.11 -14.48
C LEU A 292 -4.40 -11.60 -14.52
N THR A 293 -5.26 -12.07 -13.61
CA THR A 293 -5.73 -13.46 -13.52
C THR A 293 -7.00 -13.73 -14.33
N ARG A 294 -7.49 -12.71 -15.07
CA ARG A 294 -8.58 -12.81 -16.05
C ARG A 294 -9.95 -13.20 -15.48
N TRP A 295 -10.26 -12.74 -14.29
CA TRP A 295 -11.63 -12.84 -13.78
C TRP A 295 -12.52 -11.87 -14.57
N SER A 296 -13.67 -12.38 -15.06
CA SER A 296 -14.58 -11.60 -15.91
C SER A 296 -15.61 -10.79 -15.12
N SER A 297 -15.86 -11.17 -13.87
CA SER A 297 -16.81 -10.49 -12.98
C SER A 297 -16.49 -10.76 -11.52
N ALA A 298 -17.12 -10.02 -10.61
CA ALA A 298 -17.02 -10.23 -9.17
C ALA A 298 -17.53 -11.64 -8.77
N GLU A 299 -18.60 -12.13 -9.41
CA GLU A 299 -19.19 -13.44 -9.16
C GLU A 299 -18.21 -14.55 -9.54
N THR A 300 -17.56 -14.46 -10.73
CA THR A 300 -16.58 -15.46 -11.15
C THR A 300 -15.34 -15.47 -10.26
N ALA A 301 -14.90 -14.29 -9.76
CA ALA A 301 -13.83 -14.19 -8.80
C ALA A 301 -14.22 -14.78 -7.42
N MET A 302 -15.47 -14.56 -7.01
CA MET A 302 -16.02 -15.09 -5.77
C MET A 302 -16.12 -16.61 -5.75
N GLU A 303 -16.57 -17.21 -6.84
CA GLU A 303 -16.74 -18.68 -6.94
C GLU A 303 -15.48 -19.41 -7.42
N GLY A 304 -14.49 -18.67 -7.90
CA GLY A 304 -13.28 -19.23 -8.48
C GLY A 304 -12.30 -19.81 -7.45
N ALA A 305 -11.37 -20.62 -7.95
CA ALA A 305 -10.35 -21.29 -7.12
C ALA A 305 -9.44 -20.32 -6.33
N MET A 306 -9.31 -19.08 -6.79
CA MET A 306 -8.50 -18.03 -6.10
C MET A 306 -9.31 -17.23 -5.07
N SER A 307 -10.60 -17.50 -4.86
CA SER A 307 -11.46 -16.67 -4.02
C SER A 307 -10.92 -16.49 -2.59
N GLY A 308 -10.37 -17.53 -1.98
CA GLY A 308 -9.71 -17.44 -0.68
C GLY A 308 -8.46 -16.55 -0.69
N ALA A 309 -7.59 -16.71 -1.68
CA ALA A 309 -6.39 -15.92 -1.85
C ALA A 309 -6.70 -14.45 -2.16
N LEU A 310 -7.72 -14.16 -2.97
CA LEU A 310 -8.20 -12.82 -3.24
C LEU A 310 -8.74 -12.13 -1.98
N LEU A 311 -9.51 -12.86 -1.16
CA LEU A 311 -10.02 -12.34 0.12
C LEU A 311 -8.87 -12.07 1.12
N GLU A 312 -7.90 -12.99 1.21
CA GLU A 312 -6.72 -12.80 2.06
C GLU A 312 -5.91 -11.58 1.59
N ASN A 313 -5.65 -11.46 0.27
CA ASN A 313 -4.94 -10.31 -0.28
C ASN A 313 -5.68 -8.99 0.03
N TYR A 314 -7.00 -8.99 -0.14
CA TYR A 314 -7.84 -7.84 0.18
C TYR A 314 -7.72 -7.47 1.66
N ALA A 315 -7.97 -8.41 2.58
CA ALA A 315 -7.92 -8.15 4.01
C ALA A 315 -6.57 -7.60 4.47
N VAL A 316 -5.46 -8.24 4.06
CA VAL A 316 -4.12 -7.81 4.44
C VAL A 316 -3.79 -6.44 3.83
N SER A 317 -4.16 -6.19 2.57
CA SER A 317 -3.93 -4.89 1.94
C SER A 317 -4.76 -3.79 2.61
N GLU A 318 -6.03 -4.03 2.95
CA GLU A 318 -6.86 -3.06 3.66
C GLU A 318 -6.30 -2.74 5.06
N ILE A 319 -5.85 -3.75 5.82
CA ILE A 319 -5.18 -3.52 7.11
C ILE A 319 -3.97 -2.59 6.94
N ILE A 320 -3.07 -2.87 5.99
CA ILE A 320 -1.89 -2.02 5.74
C ILE A 320 -2.31 -0.59 5.38
N LYS A 321 -3.34 -0.43 4.54
CA LYS A 321 -3.84 0.90 4.15
C LYS A 321 -4.33 1.71 5.35
N THR A 322 -4.94 1.08 6.37
CA THR A 322 -5.35 1.82 7.57
C THR A 322 -4.16 2.44 8.31
N TYR A 323 -3.02 1.76 8.37
CA TYR A 323 -1.79 2.29 8.97
C TYR A 323 -1.16 3.37 8.10
N GLN A 324 -0.98 3.11 6.80
CA GLN A 324 -0.40 4.09 5.87
C GLN A 324 -1.21 5.38 5.80
N ASN A 325 -2.54 5.27 5.78
CA ASN A 325 -3.45 6.42 5.81
C ASN A 325 -3.41 7.20 7.13
N ALA A 326 -2.90 6.60 8.21
CA ALA A 326 -2.60 7.28 9.46
C ALA A 326 -1.14 7.81 9.55
N GLY A 327 -0.35 7.64 8.49
CA GLY A 327 1.07 7.99 8.50
C GLY A 327 1.92 7.08 9.39
N GLN A 328 1.49 5.85 9.63
CA GLN A 328 2.15 4.86 10.49
C GLN A 328 2.65 3.68 9.66
N GLU A 329 3.71 3.05 10.14
CA GLU A 329 4.21 1.80 9.59
C GLU A 329 3.69 0.63 10.45
N PRO A 330 3.01 -0.37 9.85
CA PRO A 330 2.51 -1.52 10.61
C PRO A 330 3.61 -2.57 10.80
N TYR A 331 3.67 -3.18 11.99
CA TYR A 331 4.49 -4.37 12.23
C TYR A 331 3.64 -5.61 12.01
N LEU A 332 3.61 -6.06 10.75
CA LEU A 332 2.81 -7.19 10.27
C LEU A 332 3.70 -8.33 9.80
N TYR A 333 3.29 -9.55 10.12
CA TYR A 333 3.97 -10.77 9.75
C TYR A 333 2.95 -11.86 9.43
N TYR A 334 3.36 -12.94 8.76
CA TYR A 334 2.67 -14.22 8.81
C TYR A 334 3.48 -15.19 9.66
N TYR A 335 2.92 -16.33 10.04
CA TYR A 335 3.68 -17.38 10.70
C TYR A 335 3.50 -18.69 9.96
N ARG A 336 4.58 -19.44 9.80
CA ARG A 336 4.54 -20.81 9.28
C ARG A 336 5.61 -21.63 9.95
N ASP A 337 5.24 -22.81 10.47
CA ASP A 337 6.18 -23.74 11.06
C ASP A 337 6.70 -24.79 10.06
N LYS A 338 7.59 -25.66 10.53
CA LYS A 338 8.16 -26.74 9.72
C LYS A 338 7.12 -27.80 9.29
N ASP A 339 6.02 -27.90 10.02
CA ASP A 339 4.92 -28.83 9.75
C ASP A 339 3.86 -28.20 8.83
N ALA A 340 4.20 -27.06 8.21
CA ALA A 340 3.36 -26.27 7.31
C ALA A 340 2.07 -25.71 7.94
N ARG A 341 1.98 -25.69 9.29
CA ARG A 341 0.89 -24.99 9.98
C ARG A 341 1.14 -23.48 9.89
N GLU A 342 0.12 -22.74 9.55
CA GLU A 342 0.25 -21.33 9.20
C GLU A 342 -0.77 -20.47 9.97
N ILE A 343 -0.35 -19.25 10.31
CA ILE A 343 -1.24 -18.16 10.73
C ILE A 343 -1.16 -17.10 9.63
N ASP A 344 -2.30 -16.73 9.05
CA ASP A 344 -2.37 -15.86 7.88
C ASP A 344 -1.76 -14.49 8.12
N LEU A 345 -2.01 -13.90 9.30
CA LEU A 345 -1.46 -12.60 9.70
C LEU A 345 -1.18 -12.54 11.22
N ILE A 346 -0.11 -11.88 11.59
CA ILE A 346 0.21 -11.50 12.97
C ILE A 346 0.43 -9.98 13.00
N LEU A 347 -0.31 -9.28 13.87
CA LEU A 347 -0.03 -7.89 14.21
C LEU A 347 0.85 -7.89 15.46
N GLU A 348 2.01 -7.19 15.40
CA GLU A 348 2.85 -6.94 16.57
C GLU A 348 2.61 -5.51 17.06
N ARG A 349 2.12 -5.36 18.28
CA ARG A 349 1.84 -4.05 18.89
C ARG A 349 2.03 -4.11 20.40
N ASP A 350 2.65 -3.08 20.97
CA ASP A 350 2.84 -2.91 22.39
C ASP A 350 3.43 -4.16 23.11
N GLY A 351 4.40 -4.82 22.46
CA GLY A 351 5.04 -6.01 22.97
C GLY A 351 4.17 -7.27 22.99
N LYS A 352 3.07 -7.27 22.25
CA LYS A 352 2.14 -8.41 22.10
C LYS A 352 1.99 -8.82 20.64
N LEU A 353 1.63 -10.07 20.43
CA LEU A 353 1.32 -10.67 19.14
C LEU A 353 -0.17 -10.98 19.05
N PHE A 354 -0.82 -10.47 18.02
CA PHE A 354 -2.24 -10.64 17.75
C PHE A 354 -2.42 -11.49 16.50
N PRO A 355 -2.71 -12.80 16.63
CA PRO A 355 -2.86 -13.69 15.48
C PRO A 355 -4.22 -13.54 14.82
N VAL A 356 -4.23 -13.60 13.49
CA VAL A 356 -5.43 -13.45 12.67
C VAL A 356 -5.47 -14.53 11.60
N GLU A 357 -6.61 -15.22 11.48
CA GLU A 357 -6.98 -16.07 10.37
C GLU A 357 -7.96 -15.34 9.46
N ILE A 358 -7.89 -15.55 8.14
CA ILE A 358 -8.76 -14.91 7.16
C ILE A 358 -9.49 -15.99 6.38
N LYS A 359 -10.83 -16.04 6.46
CA LYS A 359 -11.61 -17.14 5.88
C LYS A 359 -12.88 -16.65 5.19
N LYS A 360 -13.11 -17.14 3.95
CA LYS A 360 -14.33 -16.89 3.18
C LYS A 360 -15.49 -17.75 3.71
N MET A 361 -16.00 -17.42 4.89
CA MET A 361 -17.17 -18.06 5.49
C MET A 361 -17.85 -17.13 6.48
N ALA A 362 -19.18 -17.25 6.61
CA ALA A 362 -19.95 -16.43 7.54
C ALA A 362 -19.91 -16.97 8.98
N SER A 363 -19.78 -18.29 9.15
CA SER A 363 -19.78 -18.96 10.45
C SER A 363 -18.51 -19.79 10.62
N PRO A 364 -17.40 -19.19 11.07
CA PRO A 364 -16.15 -19.92 11.23
C PRO A 364 -16.20 -20.89 12.40
N PRO A 365 -15.66 -22.12 12.26
CA PRO A 365 -15.61 -23.05 13.39
C PRO A 365 -14.50 -22.70 14.36
N ARG A 366 -14.72 -22.86 15.67
CA ARG A 366 -13.75 -22.59 16.73
C ARG A 366 -12.39 -23.27 16.51
N LYS A 367 -12.35 -24.42 15.84
CA LYS A 367 -11.09 -25.15 15.57
C LYS A 367 -10.05 -24.30 14.82
N LEU A 368 -10.43 -23.24 14.11
CA LEU A 368 -9.50 -22.33 13.42
C LEU A 368 -8.58 -21.59 14.40
N THR A 369 -9.01 -21.34 15.65
CA THR A 369 -8.20 -20.64 16.63
C THR A 369 -7.09 -21.51 17.26
N LYS A 370 -7.13 -22.85 17.04
CA LYS A 370 -6.07 -23.75 17.57
C LYS A 370 -4.69 -23.44 17.02
N VAL A 371 -4.60 -22.91 15.81
CA VAL A 371 -3.32 -22.54 15.21
C VAL A 371 -2.64 -21.39 15.97
N PHE A 372 -3.38 -20.59 16.71
CA PHE A 372 -2.84 -19.48 17.51
C PHE A 372 -1.95 -19.92 18.66
N GLU A 373 -2.07 -21.16 19.12
CA GLU A 373 -1.16 -21.76 20.12
C GLU A 373 0.31 -21.79 19.64
N LEU A 374 0.54 -21.71 18.31
CA LEU A 374 1.89 -21.73 17.74
C LEU A 374 2.75 -20.55 18.19
N ILE A 375 2.13 -19.39 18.45
CA ILE A 375 2.86 -18.18 18.88
C ILE A 375 3.01 -18.08 20.41
N GLU A 376 2.38 -18.92 21.19
CA GLU A 376 2.52 -18.94 22.66
C GLU A 376 3.96 -19.29 23.11
N LYS A 377 4.73 -19.91 22.22
CA LYS A 377 6.17 -20.17 22.43
C LYS A 377 7.06 -18.96 22.10
N SER A 378 6.47 -17.85 21.66
CA SER A 378 7.18 -16.60 21.43
C SER A 378 7.58 -15.95 22.76
N PRO A 379 8.70 -15.19 22.81
CA PRO A 379 9.02 -14.37 23.97
C PRO A 379 8.04 -13.23 24.19
N LEU A 380 7.31 -12.82 23.16
CA LEU A 380 6.25 -11.81 23.27
C LEU A 380 4.93 -12.48 23.67
N GLN A 381 4.18 -11.80 24.53
CA GLN A 381 2.89 -12.28 25.00
C GLN A 381 1.88 -12.33 23.82
N ARG A 382 1.09 -13.39 23.75
CA ARG A 382 -0.07 -13.44 22.87
C ARG A 382 -1.14 -12.47 23.37
N GLY A 383 -1.65 -11.62 22.47
CA GLY A 383 -2.87 -10.84 22.66
C GLY A 383 -4.11 -11.58 22.17
N ALA A 384 -5.22 -10.87 21.99
CA ALA A 384 -6.42 -11.43 21.40
C ALA A 384 -6.14 -11.98 20.00
N GLY A 385 -6.73 -13.14 19.68
CA GLY A 385 -6.75 -13.68 18.32
C GLY A 385 -8.05 -13.33 17.60
N ALA A 386 -8.07 -13.40 16.28
CA ALA A 386 -9.27 -13.17 15.51
C ALA A 386 -9.40 -14.04 14.28
N VAL A 387 -10.63 -14.33 13.89
CA VAL A 387 -10.96 -14.82 12.55
C VAL A 387 -11.68 -13.68 11.81
N LEU A 388 -11.00 -13.09 10.81
CA LEU A 388 -11.61 -12.17 9.86
C LEU A 388 -12.40 -12.99 8.83
N CYS A 389 -13.69 -12.72 8.72
CA CYS A 389 -14.57 -13.56 7.91
C CYS A 389 -15.79 -12.78 7.39
N MET A 390 -16.70 -13.49 6.74
CA MET A 390 -17.93 -12.93 6.19
C MET A 390 -19.10 -12.97 7.19
N ALA A 391 -18.80 -12.79 8.49
CA ALA A 391 -19.83 -12.70 9.53
C ALA A 391 -20.66 -11.43 9.36
N ASP A 392 -21.90 -11.45 9.84
CA ASP A 392 -22.85 -10.35 9.79
C ASP A 392 -22.73 -9.37 10.97
N LYS A 393 -21.93 -9.73 11.98
CA LYS A 393 -21.70 -8.91 13.17
C LYS A 393 -20.41 -9.30 13.91
N LEU A 394 -19.91 -8.38 14.71
CA LEU A 394 -18.81 -8.64 15.65
C LEU A 394 -19.28 -9.63 16.72
N SER A 395 -18.51 -10.68 16.94
CA SER A 395 -18.76 -11.69 17.97
C SER A 395 -17.46 -12.34 18.44
N ALA A 396 -17.54 -13.35 19.31
CA ALA A 396 -16.35 -14.02 19.84
C ALA A 396 -16.59 -15.52 20.01
N PHE A 397 -15.54 -16.31 19.90
CA PHE A 397 -15.54 -17.72 20.32
C PHE A 397 -15.39 -17.86 21.83
N ASP A 398 -14.60 -16.98 22.43
CA ASP A 398 -14.28 -16.92 23.86
C ASP A 398 -13.67 -15.54 24.19
N GLN A 399 -13.13 -15.36 25.41
CA GLN A 399 -12.54 -14.09 25.88
C GLN A 399 -11.28 -13.67 25.09
N ASP A 400 -10.59 -14.62 24.46
CA ASP A 400 -9.30 -14.42 23.80
C ASP A 400 -9.39 -14.45 22.28
N ASN A 401 -10.54 -14.85 21.70
CA ASN A 401 -10.65 -15.07 20.26
C ASN A 401 -11.94 -14.49 19.69
N LEU A 402 -11.79 -13.53 18.79
CA LEU A 402 -12.88 -12.77 18.17
C LEU A 402 -13.29 -13.37 16.81
N ILE A 403 -14.52 -13.10 16.41
CA ILE A 403 -15.04 -13.26 15.05
C ILE A 403 -15.34 -11.87 14.54
N ILE A 404 -14.63 -11.43 13.52
CA ILE A 404 -14.69 -10.05 13.03
C ILE A 404 -15.16 -10.05 11.57
N PRO A 405 -16.26 -9.36 11.25
CA PRO A 405 -16.62 -9.07 9.88
C PRO A 405 -15.48 -8.37 9.14
N ILE A 406 -15.16 -8.82 7.92
CA ILE A 406 -14.06 -8.23 7.14
C ILE A 406 -14.29 -6.75 6.83
N SER A 407 -15.54 -6.32 6.80
CA SER A 407 -15.95 -4.92 6.60
C SER A 407 -15.56 -3.99 7.76
N LEU A 408 -15.11 -4.54 8.88
CA LEU A 408 -14.65 -3.76 10.05
C LEU A 408 -13.13 -3.47 10.03
N ILE A 409 -12.44 -3.83 8.95
CA ILE A 409 -11.02 -3.46 8.80
C ILE A 409 -10.86 -1.89 8.75
#